data_0b31a862d24c394ea2be87bf01f01fa1
#
_entry.id   0b31a862d24c394ea2be87bf01f01fa1
#
_cell.length_a   1.000
_cell.length_b   1.000
_cell.length_c   1.000
_cell.angle_alpha   90.00
_cell.angle_beta   90.00
_cell.angle_gamma   90.00
#
_symmetry.space_group_name_H-M   'P 1'
#
loop_
_entity.id
_entity.type
_entity.pdbx_description
1 polymer ?
#
loop_
_entity_poly.entity_id
_entity_poly.type
_entity_poly.pdbx_seq_one_letter_code
_entity_poly.pdbx_strand_id
1 'polypeptide(L)'
;MKVSHQKWIFVTLLGIGLFGSGVWLKNGSSFEKREQAYDGKREPTSSAELPPPELDEVWGPEQEVIAQEIANRSIETAKKNASKGFVHRDAHPKHHGCVKATWSAEASQLPAHLQLGPLAPGSEYEAWVRFSNGSPSGVQAPDSDADVRGMAVKLLNVPGADSGNQDLVLMTSPRFFSHDAHDYLQLVRSLDGGTLALLSYLATHPTNAWIINKARVTGTNPLDFTYSSAVPFKLGPSTMRYRLQSCVGQPQPVKGDQKNPNFMSSSLAATLNDRTYCYDVMVQPNQDLEKNPTEDPRRFWDETRSPFVLAARLNILQQQGIETNQMMAFCENLSFNPWRTHPDIRPMGQMNRIRKVTYDAVSKFRHDSNARPEIEPVDLNPCQNPKTLALCQ
;
A
#
# COMPACT_ATOMS: atom_id res chain seq x y z
N MET A 1 -4.07 47.93 -4.28
CA MET A 1 -2.83 47.38 -3.74
C MET A 1 -2.91 45.85 -3.76
N LYS A 2 -2.31 45.23 -4.79
CA LYS A 2 -2.19 43.77 -4.94
C LYS A 2 -0.85 43.36 -4.39
N VAL A 3 -0.81 42.54 -3.34
CA VAL A 3 0.43 41.91 -2.86
C VAL A 3 0.14 40.43 -2.58
N SER A 4 0.58 39.64 -3.52
CA SER A 4 1.32 38.38 -3.42
C SER A 4 0.72 37.22 -2.61
N HIS A 5 0.02 36.34 -3.34
CA HIS A 5 -0.30 34.97 -2.91
C HIS A 5 0.81 33.93 -3.17
N GLN A 6 2.02 34.38 -3.49
CA GLN A 6 3.12 33.48 -3.89
C GLN A 6 4.06 33.03 -2.77
N LYS A 7 3.94 33.54 -1.56
CA LYS A 7 4.88 33.22 -0.46
C LYS A 7 4.52 32.00 0.41
N TRP A 8 3.34 31.40 0.24
CA TRP A 8 2.88 30.30 1.11
C TRP A 8 3.19 28.88 0.60
N ILE A 9 3.64 28.74 -0.66
CA ILE A 9 3.95 27.41 -1.24
C ILE A 9 5.31 26.87 -0.78
N PHE A 10 6.24 27.73 -0.38
CA PHE A 10 7.60 27.32 0.01
C PHE A 10 7.74 26.88 1.47
N VAL A 11 6.84 27.27 2.37
CA VAL A 11 7.00 26.98 3.81
C VAL A 11 6.46 25.56 4.15
N THR A 12 5.54 25.02 3.38
CA THR A 12 5.00 23.67 3.62
C THR A 12 5.89 22.54 3.09
N LEU A 13 6.83 22.83 2.21
CA LEU A 13 7.81 21.84 1.72
C LEU A 13 9.04 21.70 2.66
N LEU A 14 9.28 22.65 3.55
CA LEU A 14 10.39 22.63 4.51
C LEU A 14 10.12 21.76 5.76
N GLY A 15 8.92 21.24 5.94
CA GLY A 15 8.59 20.33 7.05
C GLY A 15 9.10 18.90 6.90
N ILE A 16 9.82 18.55 5.83
CA ILE A 16 10.30 17.19 5.57
C ILE A 16 11.75 16.95 6.04
N GLY A 17 12.36 17.81 6.81
CA GLY A 17 13.78 17.55 6.98
C GLY A 17 14.56 18.25 8.06
N LEU A 18 13.98 18.66 9.15
CA LEU A 18 14.76 19.28 10.23
C LEU A 18 14.55 18.62 11.58
N PHE A 19 14.75 17.31 11.71
CA PHE A 19 15.10 16.69 13.00
C PHE A 19 15.81 15.36 12.73
N GLY A 20 17.11 15.40 12.59
CA GLY A 20 17.93 14.21 12.38
C GLY A 20 19.40 14.46 12.74
N SER A 21 19.67 15.22 13.81
CA SER A 21 21.00 15.27 14.42
C SER A 21 20.85 15.05 15.92
N GLY A 22 20.81 13.81 16.33
CA GLY A 22 20.69 13.39 17.73
C GLY A 22 21.34 12.05 17.97
N VAL A 23 22.62 12.08 18.31
CA VAL A 23 23.33 11.12 19.16
C VAL A 23 23.29 9.64 18.74
N TRP A 24 24.34 9.23 18.05
CA TRP A 24 24.78 7.84 17.94
C TRP A 24 25.26 7.33 19.31
N LEU A 25 24.45 6.55 19.99
CA LEU A 25 24.93 5.66 21.06
C LEU A 25 25.17 4.26 20.45
N LYS A 26 26.43 3.87 20.49
CA LYS A 26 26.92 2.54 20.11
C LYS A 26 26.23 1.45 20.95
N ASN A 27 25.36 0.66 20.31
CA ASN A 27 25.08 -0.71 20.72
C ASN A 27 25.10 -1.60 19.46
N GLY A 28 26.31 -1.82 18.95
CA GLY A 28 26.55 -2.46 17.65
C GLY A 28 26.77 -3.97 17.67
N SER A 29 26.38 -4.73 18.71
CA SER A 29 26.86 -6.12 18.78
C SER A 29 25.90 -7.23 18.26
N SER A 30 24.61 -6.93 18.10
CA SER A 30 23.66 -7.97 17.64
C SER A 30 23.28 -7.83 16.14
N PHE A 31 23.39 -6.64 15.57
CA PHE A 31 23.04 -6.39 14.18
C PHE A 31 24.16 -6.85 13.23
N GLU A 32 25.43 -6.55 13.55
CA GLU A 32 26.59 -6.96 12.74
C GLU A 32 26.71 -8.49 12.56
N LYS A 33 26.33 -9.29 13.58
CA LYS A 33 26.36 -10.76 13.47
C LYS A 33 25.27 -11.33 12.56
N ARG A 34 24.19 -10.60 12.29
CA ARG A 34 23.12 -11.03 11.38
C ARG A 34 23.32 -10.53 9.95
N GLU A 35 24.05 -9.44 9.76
CA GLU A 35 24.41 -8.92 8.44
C GLU A 35 25.31 -9.89 7.65
N GLN A 36 26.15 -10.68 8.33
CA GLN A 36 27.00 -11.70 7.69
C GLN A 36 26.23 -12.87 7.06
N ALA A 37 24.93 -13.03 7.34
CA ALA A 37 24.10 -14.06 6.73
C ALA A 37 23.44 -13.60 5.42
N TYR A 38 23.41 -12.30 5.12
CA TYR A 38 22.87 -11.76 3.88
C TYR A 38 24.01 -11.42 2.91
N ASP A 39 24.43 -12.40 2.14
CA ASP A 39 25.31 -12.19 0.99
C ASP A 39 24.47 -11.50 -0.11
N GLY A 40 24.72 -10.21 -0.35
CA GLY A 40 24.03 -9.38 -1.36
C GLY A 40 24.14 -9.86 -2.82
N LYS A 41 24.62 -11.10 -3.04
CA LYS A 41 24.66 -11.81 -4.32
C LYS A 41 23.50 -12.79 -4.53
N ARG A 42 22.39 -12.68 -3.81
CA ARG A 42 21.20 -13.45 -4.19
C ARG A 42 20.70 -12.95 -5.53
N GLU A 43 20.54 -13.88 -6.44
CA GLU A 43 19.97 -13.62 -7.76
C GLU A 43 18.66 -12.86 -7.61
N PRO A 44 18.43 -11.84 -8.44
CA PRO A 44 17.20 -11.07 -8.44
C PRO A 44 16.02 -12.04 -8.58
N THR A 45 14.92 -11.73 -7.90
CA THR A 45 13.65 -12.40 -8.16
C THR A 45 13.41 -12.30 -9.67
N SER A 46 13.48 -13.41 -10.36
CA SER A 46 13.50 -13.41 -11.83
C SER A 46 12.23 -12.77 -12.36
N SER A 47 12.36 -11.81 -13.26
CA SER A 47 11.24 -11.28 -14.07
C SER A 47 10.52 -12.38 -14.88
N ALA A 48 11.13 -13.56 -15.00
CA ALA A 48 10.55 -14.74 -15.61
C ALA A 48 9.22 -15.20 -14.97
N GLU A 49 8.93 -14.77 -13.72
CA GLU A 49 7.65 -15.04 -13.05
C GLU A 49 6.54 -14.03 -13.42
N LEU A 50 6.89 -12.94 -14.12
CA LEU A 50 5.89 -11.97 -14.59
C LEU A 50 5.24 -12.48 -15.88
N PRO A 51 3.90 -12.38 -16.01
CA PRO A 51 3.23 -12.70 -17.27
C PRO A 51 3.69 -11.73 -18.37
N PRO A 52 3.61 -12.13 -19.64
CA PRO A 52 3.89 -11.23 -20.76
C PRO A 52 3.09 -9.94 -20.67
N PRO A 53 3.60 -8.82 -21.21
CA PRO A 53 2.82 -7.59 -21.33
C PRO A 53 1.56 -7.81 -22.17
N GLU A 54 0.43 -7.23 -21.72
CA GLU A 54 -0.84 -7.28 -22.43
C GLU A 54 -1.36 -5.86 -22.66
N LEU A 55 -2.27 -5.70 -23.62
CA LEU A 55 -2.85 -4.40 -23.98
C LEU A 55 -1.74 -3.37 -24.32
N ASP A 56 -1.74 -2.22 -23.64
CA ASP A 56 -0.77 -1.13 -23.82
C ASP A 56 0.36 -1.13 -22.77
N GLU A 57 0.60 -2.27 -22.08
CA GLU A 57 1.71 -2.40 -21.12
C GLU A 57 3.08 -2.30 -21.81
N VAL A 58 4.00 -1.56 -21.22
CA VAL A 58 5.39 -1.46 -21.65
C VAL A 58 6.29 -2.14 -20.62
N TRP A 59 6.93 -3.24 -21.02
CA TRP A 59 7.88 -3.96 -20.18
C TRP A 59 8.93 -4.68 -21.00
N GLY A 60 10.19 -4.57 -20.60
CA GLY A 60 11.33 -5.20 -21.26
C GLY A 60 12.59 -5.16 -20.40
N PRO A 61 13.75 -5.55 -20.94
CA PRO A 61 15.01 -5.67 -20.17
C PRO A 61 15.44 -4.39 -19.44
N GLU A 62 15.14 -3.23 -19.98
CA GLU A 62 15.45 -1.95 -19.35
C GLU A 62 14.62 -1.75 -18.07
N GLN A 63 13.29 -2.00 -18.14
CA GLN A 63 12.41 -1.88 -16.99
C GLN A 63 12.73 -2.93 -15.91
N GLU A 64 13.23 -4.10 -16.29
CA GLU A 64 13.70 -5.14 -15.37
C GLU A 64 14.90 -4.68 -14.56
N VAL A 65 15.90 -4.08 -15.21
CA VAL A 65 17.08 -3.50 -14.53
C VAL A 65 16.66 -2.38 -13.57
N ILE A 66 15.75 -1.51 -14.00
CA ILE A 66 15.22 -0.43 -13.16
C ILE A 66 14.48 -1.01 -11.94
N ALA A 67 13.63 -2.00 -12.14
CA ALA A 67 12.88 -2.63 -11.06
C ALA A 67 13.80 -3.28 -10.02
N GLN A 68 14.88 -3.91 -10.47
CA GLN A 68 15.88 -4.49 -9.58
C GLN A 68 16.64 -3.43 -8.79
N GLU A 69 17.01 -2.29 -9.41
CA GLU A 69 17.66 -1.19 -8.68
C GLU A 69 16.70 -0.61 -7.62
N ILE A 70 15.42 -0.42 -7.95
CA ILE A 70 14.43 0.05 -6.99
C ILE A 70 14.29 -0.94 -5.83
N ALA A 71 14.20 -2.24 -6.10
CA ALA A 71 14.12 -3.28 -5.07
C ALA A 71 15.33 -3.26 -4.12
N ASN A 72 16.54 -3.12 -4.65
CA ASN A 72 17.75 -3.03 -3.85
C ASN A 72 17.75 -1.78 -2.94
N ARG A 73 17.30 -0.63 -3.46
CA ARG A 73 17.16 0.61 -2.68
C ARG A 73 16.09 0.52 -1.60
N SER A 74 14.99 -0.16 -1.89
CA SER A 74 13.93 -0.45 -0.91
C SER A 74 14.44 -1.33 0.23
N ILE A 75 15.27 -2.33 -0.06
CA ILE A 75 15.95 -3.14 0.98
C ILE A 75 16.85 -2.24 1.85
N GLU A 76 17.65 -1.35 1.25
CA GLU A 76 18.47 -0.41 2.04
C GLU A 76 17.64 0.54 2.89
N THR A 77 16.48 0.98 2.40
CA THR A 77 15.52 1.77 3.17
C THR A 77 14.95 0.97 4.33
N ALA A 78 14.57 -0.30 4.13
CA ALA A 78 14.10 -1.18 5.19
C ALA A 78 15.16 -1.41 6.27
N LYS A 79 16.45 -1.56 5.89
CA LYS A 79 17.58 -1.63 6.82
C LYS A 79 17.72 -0.35 7.66
N LYS A 80 17.65 0.83 7.01
CA LYS A 80 17.73 2.13 7.70
C LYS A 80 16.56 2.34 8.68
N ASN A 81 15.37 1.84 8.34
CA ASN A 81 14.17 1.93 9.15
C ASN A 81 14.09 0.87 10.26
N ALA A 82 15.06 -0.04 10.34
CA ALA A 82 15.10 -1.04 11.40
C ALA A 82 15.17 -0.39 12.78
N SER A 83 14.39 -0.89 13.71
CA SER A 83 14.37 -0.39 15.08
C SER A 83 14.44 -1.54 16.08
N LYS A 84 15.23 -1.36 17.14
CA LYS A 84 15.41 -2.38 18.20
C LYS A 84 15.77 -3.77 17.67
N GLY A 85 16.54 -3.83 16.57
CA GLY A 85 16.95 -5.08 15.94
C GLY A 85 15.86 -5.76 15.11
N PHE A 86 14.76 -5.10 14.82
CA PHE A 86 13.67 -5.59 13.96
C PHE A 86 13.61 -4.78 12.66
N VAL A 87 13.53 -5.47 11.51
CA VAL A 87 13.44 -4.86 10.19
C VAL A 87 11.96 -4.68 9.83
N HIS A 88 11.55 -3.42 9.67
CA HIS A 88 10.22 -3.04 9.21
C HIS A 88 10.15 -2.96 7.68
N ARG A 89 8.96 -2.68 7.15
CA ARG A 89 8.78 -2.39 5.71
C ARG A 89 9.54 -1.13 5.30
N ASP A 90 9.95 -1.07 4.05
CA ASP A 90 10.52 0.13 3.41
C ASP A 90 9.48 1.24 3.23
N ALA A 91 8.27 0.84 2.86
CA ALA A 91 7.12 1.71 2.70
C ALA A 91 5.97 1.26 3.61
N HIS A 92 5.19 2.21 4.11
CA HIS A 92 4.08 1.93 5.04
C HIS A 92 4.50 1.14 6.30
N PRO A 93 5.63 1.46 6.95
CA PRO A 93 6.15 0.69 8.08
C PRO A 93 5.26 0.79 9.33
N LYS A 94 4.70 1.97 9.63
CA LYS A 94 3.81 2.17 10.79
C LYS A 94 2.40 1.73 10.45
N HIS A 95 1.95 0.61 11.02
CA HIS A 95 0.55 0.18 10.91
C HIS A 95 -0.27 0.60 12.14
N HIS A 96 -1.59 0.71 11.93
CA HIS A 96 -2.56 1.08 12.95
C HIS A 96 -3.35 -0.13 13.49
N GLY A 97 -3.04 -1.31 12.99
CA GLY A 97 -3.68 -2.57 13.29
C GLY A 97 -4.13 -3.32 12.04
N CYS A 98 -4.35 -4.62 12.21
CA CYS A 98 -5.04 -5.48 11.26
C CYS A 98 -6.39 -5.88 11.82
N VAL A 99 -7.42 -5.75 10.99
CA VAL A 99 -8.81 -5.95 11.41
C VAL A 99 -9.50 -6.97 10.52
N LYS A 100 -10.44 -7.71 11.12
CA LYS A 100 -11.27 -8.70 10.45
C LYS A 100 -12.35 -8.02 9.63
N ALA A 101 -12.60 -8.55 8.44
CA ALA A 101 -13.65 -8.07 7.56
C ALA A 101 -14.28 -9.20 6.77
N THR A 102 -15.39 -8.91 6.11
CA THR A 102 -16.01 -9.76 5.10
C THR A 102 -16.16 -8.98 3.80
N TRP A 103 -16.01 -9.67 2.71
CA TRP A 103 -16.25 -9.18 1.36
C TRP A 103 -17.50 -9.80 0.78
N SER A 104 -18.35 -9.01 0.11
CA SER A 104 -19.50 -9.50 -0.65
C SER A 104 -19.59 -8.77 -1.99
N ALA A 105 -19.70 -9.52 -3.11
CA ALA A 105 -19.77 -8.93 -4.45
C ALA A 105 -21.17 -8.38 -4.73
N GLU A 106 -21.24 -7.07 -4.95
CA GLU A 106 -22.44 -6.33 -5.38
C GLU A 106 -22.40 -6.12 -6.89
N ALA A 107 -22.41 -7.20 -7.64
CA ALA A 107 -22.11 -7.21 -9.09
C ALA A 107 -23.20 -6.58 -9.98
N SER A 108 -24.34 -6.16 -9.42
CA SER A 108 -25.50 -5.67 -10.21
C SER A 108 -25.20 -4.45 -11.08
N GLN A 109 -24.18 -3.67 -10.77
CA GLN A 109 -23.79 -2.48 -11.54
C GLN A 109 -22.65 -2.71 -12.54
N LEU A 110 -21.96 -3.86 -12.46
CA LEU A 110 -20.96 -4.25 -13.45
C LEU A 110 -21.62 -5.00 -14.61
N PRO A 111 -21.20 -4.75 -15.87
CA PRO A 111 -21.56 -5.63 -17.00
C PRO A 111 -21.18 -7.08 -16.72
N ALA A 112 -22.03 -8.03 -17.13
CA ALA A 112 -21.86 -9.46 -16.80
C ALA A 112 -20.48 -10.02 -17.19
N HIS A 113 -19.92 -9.59 -18.33
CA HIS A 113 -18.60 -10.02 -18.80
C HIS A 113 -17.41 -9.45 -17.98
N LEU A 114 -17.67 -8.51 -17.07
CA LEU A 114 -16.68 -7.92 -16.15
C LEU A 114 -16.85 -8.40 -14.71
N GLN A 115 -17.81 -9.27 -14.44
CA GLN A 115 -18.07 -9.87 -13.13
C GLN A 115 -17.15 -11.08 -12.91
N LEU A 116 -15.87 -10.84 -12.64
CA LEU A 116 -14.80 -11.84 -12.67
C LEU A 116 -14.12 -11.99 -11.31
N GLY A 117 -13.66 -13.20 -10.99
CA GLY A 117 -12.94 -13.49 -9.75
C GLY A 117 -13.75 -13.06 -8.52
N PRO A 118 -13.17 -12.31 -7.57
CA PRO A 118 -13.89 -11.85 -6.37
C PRO A 118 -15.00 -10.81 -6.65
N LEU A 119 -15.16 -10.36 -7.89
CA LEU A 119 -16.27 -9.50 -8.33
C LEU A 119 -17.41 -10.28 -8.96
N ALA A 120 -17.31 -11.62 -9.04
CA ALA A 120 -18.38 -12.47 -9.59
C ALA A 120 -19.59 -12.48 -8.64
N PRO A 121 -20.83 -12.62 -9.18
CA PRO A 121 -22.03 -12.64 -8.37
C PRO A 121 -22.00 -13.73 -7.31
N GLY A 122 -22.39 -13.37 -6.08
CA GLY A 122 -22.42 -14.30 -4.95
C GLY A 122 -21.05 -14.62 -4.35
N SER A 123 -19.98 -13.94 -4.79
CA SER A 123 -18.67 -14.08 -4.15
C SER A 123 -18.66 -13.47 -2.76
N GLU A 124 -18.34 -14.31 -1.76
CA GLU A 124 -18.21 -13.92 -0.36
C GLU A 124 -16.90 -14.46 0.20
N TYR A 125 -16.13 -13.62 0.90
CA TYR A 125 -14.83 -13.99 1.46
C TYR A 125 -14.63 -13.38 2.85
N GLU A 126 -13.95 -14.10 3.73
CA GLU A 126 -13.30 -13.52 4.89
C GLU A 126 -12.11 -12.66 4.44
N ALA A 127 -11.79 -11.61 5.19
CA ALA A 127 -10.69 -10.73 4.84
C ALA A 127 -9.95 -10.18 6.06
N TRP A 128 -8.66 -9.90 5.86
CA TRP A 128 -7.86 -9.07 6.74
C TRP A 128 -7.62 -7.70 6.11
N VAL A 129 -7.78 -6.64 6.90
CA VAL A 129 -7.53 -5.27 6.45
C VAL A 129 -6.45 -4.65 7.33
N ARG A 130 -5.37 -4.17 6.71
CA ARG A 130 -4.26 -3.46 7.36
C ARG A 130 -4.32 -1.98 7.02
N PHE A 131 -4.29 -1.11 8.02
CA PHE A 131 -4.16 0.34 7.86
C PHE A 131 -2.76 0.80 8.25
N SER A 132 -2.24 1.84 7.58
CA SER A 132 -0.86 2.31 7.81
C SER A 132 -0.61 3.75 7.38
N ASN A 133 0.44 4.35 7.95
CA ASN A 133 1.09 5.56 7.47
C ASN A 133 2.12 5.22 6.40
N GLY A 134 2.26 6.07 5.37
CA GLY A 134 3.20 5.89 4.27
C GLY A 134 4.58 6.48 4.50
N SER A 135 4.75 7.24 5.60
CA SER A 135 5.97 8.02 5.84
C SER A 135 7.25 7.18 5.82
N PRO A 136 8.26 7.62 5.05
CA PRO A 136 9.59 7.03 5.10
C PRO A 136 10.33 7.30 6.42
N SER A 137 9.79 8.15 7.30
CA SER A 137 10.33 8.38 8.65
C SER A 137 10.13 7.19 9.61
N GLY A 138 9.61 6.10 9.10
CA GLY A 138 9.49 4.84 9.82
C GLY A 138 8.34 4.82 10.82
N VAL A 139 8.41 3.86 11.75
CA VAL A 139 7.35 3.59 12.74
C VAL A 139 7.17 4.68 13.79
N GLN A 140 8.11 5.61 13.90
CA GLN A 140 8.10 6.68 14.89
C GLN A 140 7.35 7.94 14.43
N ALA A 141 6.99 8.05 13.14
CA ALA A 141 6.27 9.21 12.62
C ALA A 141 4.94 9.42 13.35
N PRO A 142 4.63 10.65 13.84
CA PRO A 142 3.35 10.93 14.50
C PRO A 142 2.18 10.79 13.52
N ASP A 143 1.04 10.31 13.99
CA ASP A 143 -0.17 10.18 13.18
C ASP A 143 -0.78 11.53 12.78
N SER A 144 -0.41 12.61 13.50
CA SER A 144 -0.81 13.97 13.17
C SER A 144 -0.15 14.55 11.92
N ASP A 145 0.97 13.97 11.47
CA ASP A 145 1.65 14.43 10.27
C ASP A 145 0.80 14.14 9.03
N ALA A 146 0.77 15.07 8.09
CA ALA A 146 0.17 14.84 6.78
C ALA A 146 0.95 13.76 6.05
N ASP A 147 0.27 12.70 5.62
CA ASP A 147 0.91 11.52 5.04
C ASP A 147 0.04 10.86 3.99
N VAL A 148 0.64 10.03 3.15
CA VAL A 148 -0.07 9.11 2.25
C VAL A 148 -0.50 7.91 3.08
N ARG A 149 -1.80 7.83 3.40
CA ARG A 149 -2.33 6.71 4.18
C ARG A 149 -2.52 5.48 3.30
N GLY A 150 -2.29 4.31 3.86
CA GLY A 150 -2.40 3.04 3.17
C GLY A 150 -3.47 2.13 3.76
N MET A 151 -4.15 1.40 2.88
CA MET A 151 -5.02 0.28 3.20
C MET A 151 -4.58 -0.92 2.37
N ALA A 152 -4.41 -2.07 3.02
CA ALA A 152 -4.22 -3.33 2.30
C ALA A 152 -5.31 -4.31 2.75
N VAL A 153 -5.98 -4.94 1.79
CA VAL A 153 -7.04 -5.94 2.01
C VAL A 153 -6.54 -7.27 1.48
N LYS A 154 -6.65 -8.31 2.27
CA LYS A 154 -6.36 -9.70 1.89
C LYS A 154 -7.64 -10.51 2.00
N LEU A 155 -8.22 -10.88 0.84
CA LEU A 155 -9.34 -11.82 0.77
C LEU A 155 -8.78 -13.24 0.89
N LEU A 156 -9.41 -14.07 1.71
CA LEU A 156 -8.94 -15.42 2.02
C LEU A 156 -9.66 -16.45 1.14
N ASN A 157 -8.93 -17.49 0.75
CA ASN A 157 -9.46 -18.65 0.03
C ASN A 157 -10.21 -18.28 -1.26
N VAL A 158 -9.66 -17.37 -2.06
CA VAL A 158 -10.22 -16.96 -3.35
C VAL A 158 -9.89 -17.99 -4.43
N PRO A 159 -10.87 -18.69 -5.00
CA PRO A 159 -10.63 -19.67 -6.04
C PRO A 159 -9.92 -19.06 -7.26
N GLY A 160 -8.89 -19.73 -7.78
CA GLY A 160 -8.14 -19.27 -8.94
C GLY A 160 -7.12 -18.16 -8.68
N ALA A 161 -7.06 -17.61 -7.46
CA ALA A 161 -6.01 -16.68 -7.09
C ALA A 161 -4.71 -17.41 -6.74
N ASP A 162 -3.57 -16.80 -7.10
CA ASP A 162 -2.26 -17.28 -6.70
C ASP A 162 -2.16 -17.32 -5.17
N SER A 163 -1.55 -18.36 -4.61
CA SER A 163 -1.48 -18.59 -3.17
C SER A 163 -2.85 -18.76 -2.45
N GLY A 164 -3.96 -18.83 -3.17
CA GLY A 164 -5.30 -18.96 -2.61
C GLY A 164 -5.86 -17.67 -1.99
N ASN A 165 -5.14 -16.56 -2.02
CA ASN A 165 -5.56 -15.27 -1.48
C ASN A 165 -5.52 -14.17 -2.55
N GLN A 166 -6.37 -13.15 -2.37
CA GLN A 166 -6.40 -11.96 -3.23
C GLN A 166 -6.00 -10.74 -2.42
N ASP A 167 -4.92 -10.06 -2.79
CA ASP A 167 -4.47 -8.84 -2.13
C ASP A 167 -4.85 -7.59 -2.93
N LEU A 168 -5.47 -6.61 -2.25
CA LEU A 168 -5.69 -5.27 -2.76
C LEU A 168 -4.83 -4.32 -1.94
N VAL A 169 -3.96 -3.54 -2.60
CA VAL A 169 -3.07 -2.57 -1.94
C VAL A 169 -3.38 -1.18 -2.45
N LEU A 170 -3.86 -0.34 -1.54
CA LEU A 170 -4.46 0.96 -1.82
C LEU A 170 -3.79 2.08 -1.02
N MET A 171 -3.96 3.30 -1.50
CA MET A 171 -3.50 4.51 -0.82
C MET A 171 -4.51 5.66 -0.97
N THR A 172 -4.36 6.70 -0.17
CA THR A 172 -5.25 7.88 -0.20
C THR A 172 -5.14 8.73 -1.47
N SER A 173 -4.20 8.45 -2.36
CA SER A 173 -4.10 9.12 -3.66
C SER A 173 -4.84 8.33 -4.75
N PRO A 174 -5.70 8.97 -5.54
CA PRO A 174 -6.35 8.33 -6.69
C PRO A 174 -5.40 8.09 -7.87
N ARG A 175 -4.18 8.61 -7.80
CA ARG A 175 -3.14 8.54 -8.84
C ARG A 175 -1.79 8.24 -8.23
N PHE A 176 -0.94 7.55 -9.00
CA PHE A 176 0.46 7.45 -8.65
C PHE A 176 1.19 8.75 -9.02
N PHE A 177 2.35 8.98 -8.43
CA PHE A 177 3.07 10.26 -8.52
C PHE A 177 4.27 10.24 -9.48
N SER A 178 4.50 9.15 -10.20
CA SER A 178 5.55 9.04 -11.20
C SER A 178 4.97 8.61 -12.54
N HIS A 179 5.58 9.09 -13.63
CA HIS A 179 5.13 8.87 -15.00
C HIS A 179 5.35 7.42 -15.45
N ASP A 180 6.57 6.93 -15.25
CA ASP A 180 7.04 5.62 -15.69
C ASP A 180 8.14 5.09 -14.75
N ALA A 181 8.75 3.99 -15.13
CA ALA A 181 9.83 3.33 -14.38
C ALA A 181 11.04 4.24 -14.16
N HIS A 182 11.46 5.00 -15.18
CA HIS A 182 12.60 5.91 -15.10
C HIS A 182 12.35 7.06 -14.13
N ASP A 183 11.19 7.70 -14.24
CA ASP A 183 10.79 8.79 -13.36
C ASP A 183 10.69 8.30 -11.90
N TYR A 184 10.15 7.10 -11.70
CA TYR A 184 10.08 6.53 -10.35
C TYR A 184 11.46 6.21 -9.78
N LEU A 185 12.38 5.67 -10.57
CA LEU A 185 13.77 5.45 -10.14
C LEU A 185 14.46 6.77 -9.78
N GLN A 186 14.24 7.85 -10.57
CA GLN A 186 14.80 9.17 -10.25
C GLN A 186 14.28 9.70 -8.92
N LEU A 187 12.98 9.53 -8.63
CA LEU A 187 12.41 9.88 -7.33
C LEU A 187 13.06 9.08 -6.20
N VAL A 188 13.16 7.76 -6.33
CA VAL A 188 13.79 6.89 -5.32
C VAL A 188 15.25 7.28 -5.07
N ARG A 189 16.01 7.53 -6.13
CA ARG A 189 17.39 8.05 -6.01
C ARG A 189 17.47 9.40 -5.31
N SER A 190 16.49 10.27 -5.55
CA SER A 190 16.43 11.59 -4.91
C SER A 190 16.11 11.51 -3.42
N LEU A 191 15.26 10.56 -3.02
CA LEU A 191 14.98 10.29 -1.60
C LEU A 191 16.23 9.79 -0.86
N ASP A 192 17.02 8.91 -1.48
CA ASP A 192 18.30 8.45 -0.92
C ASP A 192 19.37 9.54 -0.86
N GLY A 193 19.37 10.46 -1.85
CA GLY A 193 20.30 11.59 -1.94
C GLY A 193 20.05 12.71 -0.93
N GLY A 194 18.98 12.62 -0.14
CA GLY A 194 18.62 13.56 0.91
C GLY A 194 17.90 14.81 0.41
N THR A 195 17.72 15.77 1.32
CA THR A 195 16.81 16.92 1.12
C THR A 195 17.11 17.73 -0.15
N LEU A 196 18.37 17.97 -0.46
CA LEU A 196 18.74 18.80 -1.60
C LEU A 196 18.45 18.09 -2.94
N ALA A 197 18.74 16.80 -3.02
CA ALA A 197 18.45 15.98 -4.19
C ALA A 197 16.94 15.87 -4.41
N LEU A 198 16.15 15.66 -3.35
CA LEU A 198 14.70 15.63 -3.42
C LEU A 198 14.11 16.98 -3.87
N LEU A 199 14.59 18.10 -3.35
CA LEU A 199 14.15 19.43 -3.78
C LEU A 199 14.46 19.68 -5.25
N SER A 200 15.63 19.26 -5.73
CA SER A 200 16.02 19.35 -7.15
C SER A 200 15.08 18.53 -8.03
N TYR A 201 14.79 17.28 -7.65
CA TYR A 201 13.82 16.44 -8.35
C TYR A 201 12.44 17.10 -8.41
N LEU A 202 11.90 17.54 -7.28
CA LEU A 202 10.57 18.17 -7.21
C LEU A 202 10.48 19.46 -8.04
N ALA A 203 11.55 20.24 -8.11
CA ALA A 203 11.63 21.46 -8.93
C ALA A 203 11.56 21.16 -10.43
N THR A 204 12.16 20.05 -10.87
CA THR A 204 12.15 19.62 -12.27
C THR A 204 10.94 18.77 -12.65
N HIS A 205 10.19 18.26 -11.68
CA HIS A 205 8.99 17.42 -11.85
C HIS A 205 7.75 18.02 -11.16
N PRO A 206 7.26 19.21 -11.58
CA PRO A 206 6.20 19.94 -10.87
C PRO A 206 4.87 19.17 -10.78
N THR A 207 4.53 18.35 -11.78
CA THR A 207 3.34 17.50 -11.75
C THR A 207 3.45 16.46 -10.64
N ASN A 208 4.59 15.78 -10.54
CA ASN A 208 4.83 14.78 -9.49
C ASN A 208 4.81 15.42 -8.10
N ALA A 209 5.46 16.58 -7.95
CA ALA A 209 5.46 17.37 -6.72
C ALA A 209 4.03 17.74 -6.27
N TRP A 210 3.19 18.15 -7.23
CA TRP A 210 1.80 18.46 -6.95
C TRP A 210 1.00 17.24 -6.53
N ILE A 211 1.16 16.10 -7.21
CA ILE A 211 0.48 14.84 -6.85
C ILE A 211 0.91 14.37 -5.45
N ILE A 212 2.23 14.34 -5.17
CA ILE A 212 2.76 13.95 -3.85
C ILE A 212 2.19 14.85 -2.75
N ASN A 213 2.14 16.16 -2.97
CA ASN A 213 1.58 17.09 -1.99
C ASN A 213 0.08 16.84 -1.75
N LYS A 214 -0.70 16.55 -2.80
CA LYS A 214 -2.14 16.27 -2.70
C LYS A 214 -2.44 14.89 -2.12
N ALA A 215 -1.54 13.93 -2.28
CA ALA A 215 -1.68 12.59 -1.74
C ALA A 215 -1.55 12.54 -0.20
N ARG A 216 -0.87 13.52 0.38
CA ARG A 216 -0.66 13.65 1.82
C ARG A 216 -1.88 14.25 2.48
N VAL A 217 -2.50 13.50 3.37
CA VAL A 217 -3.74 13.86 4.06
C VAL A 217 -3.57 13.80 5.59
N THR A 218 -4.35 14.60 6.28
CA THR A 218 -4.53 14.52 7.73
C THR A 218 -5.93 13.99 8.03
N GLY A 219 -6.11 13.33 9.15
CA GLY A 219 -7.40 12.80 9.61
C GLY A 219 -7.34 12.36 11.05
N THR A 220 -8.42 11.86 11.58
CA THR A 220 -8.54 11.47 12.99
C THR A 220 -8.71 9.97 13.21
N ASN A 221 -8.99 9.24 12.14
CA ASN A 221 -9.19 7.78 12.15
C ASN A 221 -8.81 7.22 10.77
N PRO A 222 -8.18 6.04 10.67
CA PRO A 222 -7.92 5.42 9.38
C PRO A 222 -9.20 5.19 8.54
N LEU A 223 -10.35 5.08 9.18
CA LEU A 223 -11.64 4.89 8.52
C LEU A 223 -12.20 6.17 7.86
N ASP A 224 -11.60 7.35 8.10
CA ASP A 224 -12.04 8.63 7.51
C ASP A 224 -11.76 8.73 6.00
N PHE A 225 -10.89 7.89 5.45
CA PHE A 225 -10.32 8.09 4.13
C PHE A 225 -10.95 7.22 3.05
N THR A 226 -10.95 7.74 1.83
CA THR A 226 -11.11 6.96 0.59
C THR A 226 -9.73 6.44 0.17
N TYR A 227 -9.64 5.15 -0.15
CA TYR A 227 -8.43 4.50 -0.59
C TYR A 227 -8.57 4.03 -2.04
N SER A 228 -7.57 4.29 -2.86
CA SER A 228 -7.58 4.03 -4.29
C SER A 228 -6.42 3.13 -4.70
N SER A 229 -6.61 2.35 -5.78
CA SER A 229 -5.56 1.53 -6.37
C SER A 229 -4.37 2.35 -6.88
N ALA A 230 -4.61 3.61 -7.20
CA ALA A 230 -3.68 4.58 -7.78
C ALA A 230 -3.11 4.20 -9.16
N VAL A 231 -3.07 2.93 -9.49
CA VAL A 231 -2.56 2.31 -10.72
C VAL A 231 -3.60 1.38 -11.31
N PRO A 232 -3.54 1.08 -12.63
CA PRO A 232 -4.49 0.19 -13.30
C PRO A 232 -4.31 -1.28 -12.92
N PHE A 233 -5.42 -2.03 -13.06
CA PHE A 233 -5.50 -3.48 -12.95
C PHE A 233 -6.25 -4.03 -14.17
N LYS A 234 -6.05 -5.28 -14.48
CA LYS A 234 -6.82 -6.00 -15.49
C LYS A 234 -8.28 -6.14 -15.03
N LEU A 235 -9.20 -6.17 -15.96
CA LEU A 235 -10.60 -6.55 -15.75
C LEU A 235 -11.07 -7.34 -16.98
N GLY A 236 -10.77 -8.64 -16.99
CA GLY A 236 -11.01 -9.49 -18.14
C GLY A 236 -10.26 -8.99 -19.39
N PRO A 237 -10.97 -8.61 -20.47
CA PRO A 237 -10.35 -8.14 -21.72
C PRO A 237 -9.92 -6.65 -21.66
N SER A 238 -10.15 -5.94 -20.56
CA SER A 238 -9.90 -4.50 -20.38
C SER A 238 -9.08 -4.24 -19.12
N THR A 239 -9.03 -2.97 -18.70
CA THR A 239 -8.40 -2.52 -17.47
C THR A 239 -9.41 -1.82 -16.56
N MET A 240 -9.07 -1.69 -15.30
CA MET A 240 -9.84 -0.95 -14.30
C MET A 240 -8.94 -0.18 -13.34
N ARG A 241 -9.53 0.81 -12.68
CA ARG A 241 -9.09 1.31 -11.37
C ARG A 241 -10.17 1.02 -10.35
N TYR A 242 -9.81 0.95 -9.08
CA TYR A 242 -10.78 0.76 -8.01
C TYR A 242 -10.47 1.66 -6.82
N ARG A 243 -11.51 1.97 -6.06
CA ARG A 243 -11.40 2.70 -4.79
C ARG A 243 -12.37 2.11 -3.78
N LEU A 244 -12.00 2.21 -2.52
CA LEU A 244 -12.83 1.89 -1.37
C LEU A 244 -13.21 3.20 -0.67
N GLN A 245 -14.49 3.48 -0.61
CA GLN A 245 -15.05 4.67 0.04
C GLN A 245 -16.07 4.28 1.08
N SER A 246 -16.19 5.07 2.15
CA SER A 246 -17.18 4.81 3.21
C SER A 246 -18.58 4.68 2.65
N CYS A 247 -19.34 3.67 3.09
CA CYS A 247 -20.73 3.50 2.72
C CYS A 247 -21.56 4.71 3.14
N VAL A 248 -22.53 5.09 2.32
CA VAL A 248 -23.41 6.23 2.60
C VAL A 248 -24.29 5.97 3.82
N GLY A 249 -24.43 6.96 4.68
CA GLY A 249 -25.38 6.93 5.83
C GLY A 249 -24.85 6.22 7.08
N GLN A 250 -23.61 5.71 7.08
CA GLN A 250 -23.03 5.15 8.32
C GLN A 250 -22.50 6.26 9.25
N PRO A 251 -22.49 6.01 10.58
CA PRO A 251 -21.95 6.97 11.54
C PRO A 251 -20.47 7.25 11.34
N GLN A 252 -20.05 8.48 11.60
CA GLN A 252 -18.64 8.85 11.54
C GLN A 252 -17.80 8.04 12.54
N PRO A 253 -16.54 7.66 12.20
CA PRO A 253 -15.66 6.96 13.13
C PRO A 253 -15.34 7.79 14.37
N VAL A 254 -14.93 7.13 15.45
CA VAL A 254 -14.47 7.80 16.66
C VAL A 254 -13.22 8.62 16.35
N LYS A 255 -13.22 9.89 16.75
CA LYS A 255 -12.06 10.77 16.54
C LYS A 255 -10.94 10.46 17.52
N GLY A 256 -9.74 10.29 17.00
CA GLY A 256 -8.54 10.09 17.82
C GLY A 256 -8.07 11.38 18.54
N ASP A 257 -7.50 11.22 19.71
CA ASP A 257 -6.86 12.34 20.43
C ASP A 257 -5.49 12.65 19.79
N GLN A 258 -5.42 13.70 19.01
CA GLN A 258 -4.22 14.13 18.27
C GLN A 258 -3.02 14.48 19.14
N LYS A 259 -3.17 14.55 20.47
CA LYS A 259 -2.06 14.67 21.42
C LYS A 259 -1.29 13.36 21.59
N ASN A 260 -1.95 12.23 21.33
CA ASN A 260 -1.29 10.92 21.30
C ASN A 260 -0.64 10.71 19.91
N PRO A 261 0.68 10.51 19.78
CA PRO A 261 1.34 10.31 18.49
C PRO A 261 0.87 9.03 17.74
N ASN A 262 0.15 8.12 18.42
CA ASN A 262 -0.36 6.86 17.87
C ASN A 262 -1.90 6.81 17.93
N PHE A 263 -2.58 7.94 17.79
CA PHE A 263 -4.03 8.03 17.98
C PHE A 263 -4.84 7.25 16.93
N MET A 264 -4.28 6.97 15.76
CA MET A 264 -5.00 6.23 14.72
C MET A 264 -5.27 4.78 15.10
N SER A 265 -4.35 4.10 15.80
CA SER A 265 -4.60 2.76 16.34
C SER A 265 -5.75 2.77 17.35
N SER A 266 -5.68 3.67 18.33
CA SER A 266 -6.70 3.72 19.39
C SER A 266 -8.07 4.19 18.88
N SER A 267 -8.12 5.11 17.91
CA SER A 267 -9.39 5.53 17.30
C SER A 267 -10.03 4.43 16.43
N LEU A 268 -9.21 3.66 15.70
CA LEU A 268 -9.64 2.47 14.97
C LEU A 268 -10.25 1.44 15.93
N ALA A 269 -9.51 1.10 17.01
CA ALA A 269 -9.97 0.15 18.02
C ALA A 269 -11.26 0.62 18.70
N ALA A 270 -11.33 1.91 19.11
CA ALA A 270 -12.52 2.47 19.74
C ALA A 270 -13.76 2.40 18.82
N THR A 271 -13.57 2.68 17.51
CA THR A 271 -14.69 2.57 16.55
C THR A 271 -15.18 1.14 16.40
N LEU A 272 -14.26 0.18 16.23
CA LEU A 272 -14.61 -1.21 15.94
C LEU A 272 -14.99 -2.02 17.19
N ASN A 273 -14.66 -1.56 18.38
CA ASN A 273 -15.21 -2.11 19.63
C ASN A 273 -16.72 -1.86 19.74
N ASP A 274 -17.21 -0.77 19.17
CA ASP A 274 -18.60 -0.33 19.27
C ASP A 274 -19.47 -0.83 18.10
N ARG A 275 -18.92 -0.88 16.88
CA ARG A 275 -19.71 -1.15 15.69
C ARG A 275 -18.90 -1.73 14.53
N THR A 276 -19.60 -2.22 13.52
CA THR A 276 -19.06 -2.53 12.19
C THR A 276 -18.80 -1.23 11.41
N TYR A 277 -17.98 -1.33 10.35
CA TYR A 277 -17.74 -0.21 9.42
C TYR A 277 -17.71 -0.73 7.97
N CYS A 278 -18.38 -0.02 7.08
CA CYS A 278 -18.56 -0.46 5.69
C CYS A 278 -17.79 0.41 4.70
N TYR A 279 -17.19 -0.24 3.70
CA TYR A 279 -16.67 0.40 2.50
C TYR A 279 -17.38 -0.13 1.24
N ASP A 280 -17.88 0.77 0.41
CA ASP A 280 -18.26 0.45 -0.96
C ASP A 280 -17.00 0.31 -1.81
N VAL A 281 -16.89 -0.82 -2.50
CA VAL A 281 -15.84 -1.11 -3.46
C VAL A 281 -16.29 -0.64 -4.83
N MET A 282 -15.76 0.49 -5.26
CA MET A 282 -16.10 1.12 -6.51
C MET A 282 -15.08 0.77 -7.57
N VAL A 283 -15.51 0.24 -8.69
CA VAL A 283 -14.68 -0.09 -9.86
C VAL A 283 -14.96 0.91 -10.98
N GLN A 284 -13.90 1.39 -11.60
CA GLN A 284 -13.91 2.22 -12.80
C GLN A 284 -13.42 1.37 -13.98
N PRO A 285 -14.32 0.73 -14.75
CA PRO A 285 -13.92 -0.02 -15.95
C PRO A 285 -13.42 0.94 -17.02
N ASN A 286 -12.33 0.58 -17.68
CA ASN A 286 -11.81 1.37 -18.79
C ASN A 286 -12.65 1.15 -20.05
N GLN A 287 -13.17 2.21 -20.61
CA GLN A 287 -13.95 2.19 -21.84
C GLN A 287 -13.21 2.79 -23.05
N ASP A 288 -12.00 3.32 -22.85
CA ASP A 288 -11.24 3.99 -23.90
C ASP A 288 -9.73 3.96 -23.55
N LEU A 289 -9.03 2.92 -24.00
CA LEU A 289 -7.59 2.75 -23.71
C LEU A 289 -6.72 3.88 -24.26
N GLU A 290 -7.13 4.55 -25.34
CA GLU A 290 -6.36 5.66 -25.90
C GLU A 290 -6.37 6.88 -24.95
N LYS A 291 -7.52 7.15 -24.34
CA LYS A 291 -7.69 8.28 -23.39
C LYS A 291 -7.32 7.92 -21.94
N ASN A 292 -7.51 6.65 -21.59
CA ASN A 292 -7.25 6.09 -20.27
C ASN A 292 -6.14 5.03 -20.36
N PRO A 293 -4.91 5.40 -20.71
CA PRO A 293 -3.83 4.43 -20.89
C PRO A 293 -3.50 3.70 -19.58
N THR A 294 -2.97 2.49 -19.71
CA THR A 294 -2.45 1.71 -18.59
C THR A 294 -1.16 2.34 -18.04
N GLU A 295 -0.34 2.86 -18.93
CA GLU A 295 0.87 3.61 -18.57
C GLU A 295 0.55 5.08 -18.22
N ASP A 296 1.48 5.81 -17.63
CA ASP A 296 1.30 7.12 -17.01
C ASP A 296 0.18 7.15 -15.94
N PRO A 297 0.37 6.49 -14.80
CA PRO A 297 -0.64 6.40 -13.75
C PRO A 297 -0.93 7.74 -13.04
N ARG A 298 -0.26 8.84 -13.43
CA ARG A 298 -0.57 10.20 -12.96
C ARG A 298 -1.84 10.76 -13.59
N ARG A 299 -2.34 10.17 -14.69
CA ARG A 299 -3.55 10.63 -15.39
C ARG A 299 -4.81 10.20 -14.64
N PHE A 300 -5.78 11.10 -14.55
CA PHE A 300 -7.14 10.72 -14.20
C PHE A 300 -7.82 10.08 -15.41
N TRP A 301 -8.62 9.07 -15.16
CA TRP A 301 -9.56 8.58 -16.15
C TRP A 301 -10.84 9.40 -16.08
N ASP A 302 -11.39 9.73 -17.23
CA ASP A 302 -12.61 10.53 -17.36
C ASP A 302 -13.82 9.78 -16.77
N GLU A 303 -14.31 10.24 -15.61
CA GLU A 303 -15.46 9.63 -14.94
C GLU A 303 -16.77 9.81 -15.70
N THR A 304 -16.86 10.74 -16.68
CA THR A 304 -18.06 10.90 -17.52
C THR A 304 -18.17 9.80 -18.56
N ARG A 305 -17.04 9.23 -18.98
CA ARG A 305 -16.97 8.13 -19.97
C ARG A 305 -16.75 6.77 -19.31
N SER A 306 -15.94 6.74 -18.27
CA SER A 306 -15.64 5.55 -17.48
C SER A 306 -16.06 5.82 -16.02
N PRO A 307 -17.35 5.75 -15.69
CA PRO A 307 -17.83 6.04 -14.34
C PRO A 307 -17.43 4.94 -13.37
N PHE A 308 -17.26 5.32 -12.10
CA PHE A 308 -17.17 4.35 -11.03
C PHE A 308 -18.53 3.71 -10.77
N VAL A 309 -18.56 2.38 -10.68
CA VAL A 309 -19.75 1.60 -10.34
C VAL A 309 -19.50 0.76 -9.10
N LEU A 310 -20.55 0.54 -8.31
CA LEU A 310 -20.46 -0.35 -7.16
C LEU A 310 -20.27 -1.80 -7.63
N ALA A 311 -19.23 -2.46 -7.15
CA ALA A 311 -18.89 -3.83 -7.53
C ALA A 311 -18.90 -4.81 -6.36
N ALA A 312 -18.57 -4.34 -5.14
CA ALA A 312 -18.54 -5.16 -3.93
C ALA A 312 -18.67 -4.29 -2.68
N ARG A 313 -18.84 -4.90 -1.52
CA ARG A 313 -18.73 -4.30 -0.20
C ARG A 313 -17.69 -4.99 0.65
N LEU A 314 -16.94 -4.19 1.39
CA LEU A 314 -16.02 -4.64 2.43
C LEU A 314 -16.61 -4.21 3.77
N ASN A 315 -17.09 -5.17 4.56
CA ASN A 315 -17.65 -4.92 5.89
C ASN A 315 -16.59 -5.25 6.94
N ILE A 316 -16.02 -4.24 7.59
CA ILE A 316 -15.11 -4.42 8.72
C ILE A 316 -15.95 -4.77 9.93
N LEU A 317 -15.63 -5.91 10.56
CA LEU A 317 -16.44 -6.48 11.65
C LEU A 317 -16.23 -5.68 12.94
N GLN A 318 -17.29 -5.61 13.76
CA GLN A 318 -17.14 -5.24 15.17
C GLN A 318 -16.23 -6.26 15.85
N GLN A 319 -15.18 -5.79 16.53
CA GLN A 319 -14.16 -6.65 17.12
C GLN A 319 -13.38 -5.95 18.21
N GLN A 320 -12.84 -6.76 19.14
CA GLN A 320 -11.97 -6.31 20.23
C GLN A 320 -10.55 -6.83 20.04
N GLY A 321 -9.61 -6.29 20.82
CA GLY A 321 -8.24 -6.80 20.88
C GLY A 321 -7.33 -6.41 19.72
N ILE A 322 -7.71 -5.42 18.91
CA ILE A 322 -6.89 -4.94 17.76
C ILE A 322 -5.49 -4.51 18.18
N GLU A 323 -5.37 -3.88 19.36
CA GLU A 323 -4.10 -3.35 19.90
C GLU A 323 -3.36 -4.34 20.82
N THR A 324 -3.79 -5.60 20.91
CA THR A 324 -3.06 -6.61 21.69
C THR A 324 -1.71 -6.90 21.03
N ASN A 325 -0.70 -7.23 21.84
CA ASN A 325 0.64 -7.55 21.34
C ASN A 325 0.62 -8.65 20.27
N GLN A 326 -0.23 -9.67 20.44
CA GLN A 326 -0.39 -10.75 19.45
C GLN A 326 -0.94 -10.24 18.11
N MET A 327 -1.98 -9.40 18.12
CA MET A 327 -2.56 -8.85 16.90
C MET A 327 -1.64 -7.83 16.23
N MET A 328 -0.89 -7.06 17.01
CA MET A 328 0.12 -6.15 16.45
C MET A 328 1.29 -6.94 15.83
N ALA A 329 1.74 -8.02 16.47
CA ALA A 329 2.75 -8.93 15.88
C ALA A 329 2.22 -9.60 14.61
N PHE A 330 0.99 -10.12 14.64
CA PHE A 330 0.33 -10.66 13.46
C PHE A 330 0.32 -9.66 12.31
N CYS A 331 -0.12 -8.43 12.57
CA CYS A 331 -0.20 -7.37 11.57
C CYS A 331 1.16 -7.00 10.98
N GLU A 332 2.20 -6.98 11.80
CA GLU A 332 3.57 -6.72 11.34
C GLU A 332 4.12 -7.88 10.51
N ASN A 333 3.84 -9.13 10.89
CA ASN A 333 4.33 -10.32 10.19
C ASN A 333 3.57 -10.64 8.89
N LEU A 334 2.32 -10.18 8.72
CA LEU A 334 1.60 -10.32 7.44
C LEU A 334 2.39 -9.71 6.29
N SER A 335 2.37 -10.35 5.13
CA SER A 335 2.81 -9.75 3.87
C SER A 335 1.63 -9.51 2.94
N PHE A 336 1.71 -8.43 2.15
CA PHE A 336 0.73 -8.10 1.12
C PHE A 336 1.46 -7.88 -0.18
N ASN A 337 0.93 -8.45 -1.26
CA ASN A 337 1.48 -8.28 -2.61
C ASN A 337 0.33 -8.21 -3.61
N PRO A 338 0.15 -7.12 -4.37
CA PRO A 338 -0.94 -7.00 -5.32
C PRO A 338 -0.91 -8.07 -6.43
N TRP A 339 0.19 -8.81 -6.57
CA TRP A 339 0.32 -9.93 -7.50
C TRP A 339 -0.18 -11.27 -6.93
N ARG A 340 -0.55 -11.34 -5.65
CA ARG A 340 -1.40 -12.42 -5.14
C ARG A 340 -2.83 -12.11 -5.58
N THR A 341 -3.24 -12.63 -6.72
CA THR A 341 -4.43 -12.14 -7.41
C THR A 341 -5.03 -13.21 -8.32
N HIS A 342 -6.33 -13.07 -8.59
CA HIS A 342 -6.96 -13.80 -9.68
C HIS A 342 -6.44 -13.26 -11.03
N PRO A 343 -6.12 -14.12 -12.02
CA PRO A 343 -5.51 -13.70 -13.28
C PRO A 343 -6.29 -12.63 -14.06
N ASP A 344 -7.62 -12.67 -14.00
CA ASP A 344 -8.49 -11.74 -14.72
C ASP A 344 -8.52 -10.33 -14.12
N ILE A 345 -7.98 -10.15 -12.91
CA ILE A 345 -7.91 -8.85 -12.21
C ILE A 345 -6.50 -8.56 -11.72
N ARG A 346 -5.48 -9.06 -12.41
CA ARG A 346 -4.07 -8.86 -12.07
C ARG A 346 -3.64 -7.40 -12.19
N PRO A 347 -2.56 -7.00 -11.50
CA PRO A 347 -1.93 -5.70 -11.70
C PRO A 347 -1.48 -5.46 -13.14
N MET A 348 -1.55 -4.21 -13.62
CA MET A 348 -1.18 -3.79 -14.97
C MET A 348 -0.21 -2.61 -14.95
N GLY A 349 0.64 -2.52 -15.98
CA GLY A 349 1.57 -1.42 -16.22
C GLY A 349 2.88 -1.50 -15.46
N GLN A 350 3.86 -0.68 -15.87
CA GLN A 350 5.23 -0.67 -15.35
C GLN A 350 5.28 -0.54 -13.82
N MET A 351 4.46 0.37 -13.25
CA MET A 351 4.48 0.59 -11.79
C MET A 351 4.10 -0.67 -11.01
N ASN A 352 3.10 -1.41 -11.47
CA ASN A 352 2.71 -2.65 -10.82
C ASN A 352 3.73 -3.78 -11.02
N ARG A 353 4.41 -3.82 -12.17
CA ARG A 353 5.48 -4.80 -12.44
C ARG A 353 6.70 -4.53 -11.55
N ILE A 354 7.09 -3.27 -11.38
CA ILE A 354 8.11 -2.86 -10.39
C ILE A 354 7.70 -3.29 -8.97
N ARG A 355 6.41 -3.13 -8.61
CA ARG A 355 5.90 -3.55 -7.31
C ARG A 355 6.06 -5.06 -7.07
N LYS A 356 5.89 -5.92 -8.11
CA LYS A 356 6.16 -7.36 -7.99
C LYS A 356 7.57 -7.61 -7.48
N VAL A 357 8.55 -7.10 -8.23
CA VAL A 357 9.99 -7.29 -7.92
C VAL A 357 10.33 -6.73 -6.54
N THR A 358 9.86 -5.51 -6.25
CA THR A 358 10.18 -4.82 -4.99
C THR A 358 9.53 -5.51 -3.78
N TYR A 359 8.24 -5.85 -3.87
CA TYR A 359 7.49 -6.44 -2.75
C TYR A 359 8.02 -7.83 -2.40
N ASP A 360 8.34 -8.67 -3.40
CA ASP A 360 8.93 -9.99 -3.17
C ASP A 360 10.31 -9.86 -2.51
N ALA A 361 11.16 -8.98 -3.02
CA ALA A 361 12.50 -8.78 -2.49
C ALA A 361 12.50 -8.25 -1.05
N VAL A 362 11.70 -7.21 -0.77
CA VAL A 362 11.62 -6.60 0.57
C VAL A 362 10.92 -7.53 1.56
N SER A 363 9.85 -8.23 1.16
CA SER A 363 9.16 -9.20 2.01
C SER A 363 10.11 -10.30 2.43
N LYS A 364 10.80 -10.91 1.46
CA LYS A 364 11.79 -11.94 1.74
C LYS A 364 12.90 -11.45 2.65
N PHE A 365 13.50 -10.29 2.34
CA PHE A 365 14.56 -9.71 3.17
C PHE A 365 14.10 -9.48 4.61
N ARG A 366 12.91 -8.94 4.80
CA ARG A 366 12.33 -8.66 6.11
C ARG A 366 12.07 -9.94 6.92
N HIS A 367 11.48 -10.95 6.30
CA HIS A 367 11.20 -12.23 6.95
C HIS A 367 12.49 -12.98 7.33
N ASP A 368 13.46 -13.04 6.42
CA ASP A 368 14.77 -13.65 6.67
C ASP A 368 15.51 -12.92 7.82
N SER A 369 15.56 -11.59 7.79
CA SER A 369 16.28 -10.79 8.80
C SER A 369 15.67 -10.89 10.18
N ASN A 370 14.35 -11.02 10.28
CA ASN A 370 13.63 -11.14 11.53
C ASN A 370 13.51 -12.60 12.02
N ALA A 371 14.01 -13.57 11.26
CA ALA A 371 13.82 -15.00 11.49
C ALA A 371 12.32 -15.37 11.66
N ARG A 372 11.45 -14.80 10.80
CA ARG A 372 10.02 -15.03 10.77
C ARG A 372 9.62 -15.71 9.47
N PRO A 373 8.81 -16.77 9.51
CA PRO A 373 8.32 -17.40 8.28
C PRO A 373 7.34 -16.48 7.54
N GLU A 374 7.38 -16.49 6.21
CA GLU A 374 6.33 -15.90 5.40
C GLU A 374 5.19 -16.91 5.26
N ILE A 375 4.11 -16.69 5.98
CA ILE A 375 2.93 -17.56 6.05
C ILE A 375 1.69 -16.76 5.65
N GLU A 376 0.83 -17.36 4.82
CA GLU A 376 -0.46 -16.78 4.46
C GLU A 376 -1.53 -17.20 5.48
N PRO A 377 -2.37 -16.26 5.96
CA PRO A 377 -3.51 -16.59 6.81
C PRO A 377 -4.57 -17.33 6.00
N VAL A 378 -5.25 -18.26 6.65
CA VAL A 378 -6.32 -19.09 6.03
C VAL A 378 -7.68 -18.85 6.65
N ASP A 379 -7.73 -18.11 7.77
CA ASP A 379 -8.95 -17.80 8.52
C ASP A 379 -8.80 -16.50 9.33
N LEU A 380 -9.84 -16.13 10.06
CA LEU A 380 -9.85 -14.94 10.93
C LEU A 380 -9.38 -15.23 12.37
N ASN A 381 -8.78 -16.40 12.66
CA ASN A 381 -8.28 -16.78 13.98
C ASN A 381 -6.79 -17.22 13.94
N PRO A 382 -5.88 -16.38 13.37
CA PRO A 382 -4.51 -16.78 13.05
C PRO A 382 -3.70 -17.15 14.30
N CYS A 383 -3.99 -16.55 15.45
CA CYS A 383 -3.28 -16.80 16.71
C CYS A 383 -3.78 -18.06 17.46
N GLN A 384 -4.81 -18.70 16.96
CA GLN A 384 -5.36 -19.97 17.47
C GLN A 384 -5.12 -21.12 16.49
N ASN A 385 -4.86 -20.83 15.22
CA ASN A 385 -4.63 -21.83 14.20
C ASN A 385 -3.14 -22.25 14.22
N PRO A 386 -2.82 -23.55 14.43
CA PRO A 386 -1.42 -24.03 14.46
C PRO A 386 -0.60 -23.69 13.23
N LYS A 387 -1.24 -23.58 12.04
CA LYS A 387 -0.55 -23.27 10.77
C LYS A 387 -0.09 -21.81 10.68
N THR A 388 -0.74 -20.91 11.42
CA THR A 388 -0.54 -19.46 11.32
C THR A 388 -0.12 -18.81 12.64
N LEU A 389 -0.05 -19.59 13.73
CA LEU A 389 0.31 -19.11 15.08
C LEU A 389 1.66 -18.36 15.10
N ALA A 390 2.61 -18.75 14.27
CA ALA A 390 3.91 -18.09 14.17
C ALA A 390 3.82 -16.63 13.71
N LEU A 391 2.72 -16.23 13.05
CA LEU A 391 2.47 -14.83 12.70
C LEU A 391 2.19 -13.93 13.92
N CYS A 392 1.77 -14.52 15.05
CA CYS A 392 1.36 -13.80 16.25
C CYS A 392 2.45 -13.70 17.33
N GLN A 393 3.69 -14.09 17.00
CA GLN A 393 4.81 -14.16 17.94
C GLN A 393 5.80 -13.02 17.78
#